data_eb196af689798bbfe43c9228b901eb21
#
_entry.id   eb196af689798bbfe43c9228b901eb21
#
_cell.length_a   1.000
_cell.length_b   1.000
_cell.length_c   1.000
_cell.angle_alpha   90.00
_cell.angle_beta   90.00
_cell.angle_gamma   90.00
#
_symmetry.space_group_name_H-M   'P 1'
#
loop_
_entity.id
_entity.type
_entity.pdbx_description
1 polymer ?
#
loop_
_entity_poly.entity_id
_entity_poly.type
_entity_poly.pdbx_seq_one_letter_code
_entity_poly.pdbx_strand_id
1 'polypeptide(L)'
;MEQKFLIKTTALKLMEELYLKSNSSLRAIINAYSIFDDNYDKNLIIKASKYLIDKKYVDSGSLATEKWTTSITANGIDWVEECHKTL
;
A
#
# COMPACT_ATOMS: atom_id res chain seq x y z
N MET A 1 7.69 -13.36 -19.23
CA MET A 1 7.05 -12.34 -18.43
C MET A 1 7.70 -12.22 -17.06
N GLU A 2 8.00 -11.04 -16.69
CA GLU A 2 8.73 -10.81 -15.46
C GLU A 2 7.83 -10.55 -14.29
N GLN A 3 8.04 -11.31 -13.23
CA GLN A 3 7.24 -11.17 -12.02
C GLN A 3 8.06 -10.66 -10.84
N LYS A 4 9.35 -10.54 -11.02
CA LYS A 4 10.24 -10.33 -9.89
C LYS A 4 10.27 -8.91 -9.34
N PHE A 5 9.68 -7.97 -10.02
CA PHE A 5 9.69 -6.58 -9.56
C PHE A 5 8.34 -6.07 -9.11
N LEU A 6 7.44 -6.99 -8.77
CA LEU A 6 6.07 -6.63 -8.47
C LEU A 6 5.81 -6.19 -7.03
N ILE A 7 6.74 -6.43 -6.12
CA ILE A 7 6.50 -6.07 -4.72
C ILE A 7 6.34 -4.56 -4.58
N LYS A 8 7.26 -3.78 -5.13
CA LYS A 8 7.17 -2.32 -5.04
C LYS A 8 5.95 -1.78 -5.79
N THR A 9 5.67 -2.34 -6.95
CA THR A 9 4.52 -1.93 -7.74
C THR A 9 3.23 -2.19 -6.97
N THR A 10 3.14 -3.37 -6.36
CA THR A 10 1.98 -3.72 -5.55
C THR A 10 1.85 -2.79 -4.36
N ALA A 11 2.98 -2.52 -3.69
CA ALA A 11 2.99 -1.65 -2.53
C ALA A 11 2.56 -0.23 -2.90
N LEU A 12 3.01 0.26 -4.05
CA LEU A 12 2.62 1.60 -4.47
C LEU A 12 1.13 1.70 -4.72
N LYS A 13 0.56 0.68 -5.35
CA LYS A 13 -0.88 0.70 -5.60
C LYS A 13 -1.67 0.72 -4.29
N LEU A 14 -1.23 -0.05 -3.31
CA LEU A 14 -1.86 -0.04 -2.00
C LEU A 14 -1.71 1.32 -1.33
N MET A 15 -0.54 1.93 -1.45
CA MET A 15 -0.29 3.25 -0.86
C MET A 15 -1.13 4.32 -1.53
N GLU A 16 -1.37 4.22 -2.82
CA GLU A 16 -2.21 5.18 -3.51
C GLU A 16 -3.62 5.17 -2.93
N GLU A 17 -4.14 3.98 -2.65
CA GLU A 17 -5.46 3.88 -2.04
C GLU A 17 -5.48 4.46 -0.64
N LEU A 18 -4.45 4.17 0.14
CA LEU A 18 -4.34 4.73 1.48
C LEU A 18 -4.23 6.25 1.45
N TYR A 19 -3.48 6.77 0.50
CA TYR A 19 -3.30 8.21 0.36
C TYR A 19 -4.64 8.89 0.09
N LEU A 20 -5.41 8.34 -0.84
CA LEU A 20 -6.71 8.90 -1.17
C LEU A 20 -7.68 8.84 0.00
N LYS A 21 -7.68 7.74 0.72
CA LYS A 21 -8.56 7.60 1.88
C LYS A 21 -8.12 8.49 3.03
N SER A 22 -6.83 8.77 3.13
CA SER A 22 -6.30 9.60 4.20
C SER A 22 -6.68 11.05 4.07
N ASN A 23 -7.15 11.46 2.90
CA ASN A 23 -7.59 12.84 2.72
C ASN A 23 -8.80 13.20 3.57
N SER A 24 -9.56 12.21 4.00
CA SER A 24 -10.76 12.48 4.77
C SER A 24 -10.76 11.82 6.15
N SER A 25 -9.66 11.15 6.50
CA SER A 25 -9.63 10.38 7.76
C SER A 25 -8.19 10.21 8.22
N LEU A 26 -7.99 10.31 9.54
CA LEU A 26 -6.67 10.10 10.11
C LEU A 26 -6.19 8.67 9.92
N ARG A 27 -7.11 7.73 9.93
CA ARG A 27 -6.78 6.32 9.77
C ARG A 27 -7.61 5.75 8.65
N ALA A 28 -6.95 5.25 7.64
CA ALA A 28 -7.62 4.72 6.46
C ALA A 28 -8.00 3.26 6.67
N ILE A 29 -9.12 2.89 6.11
CA ILE A 29 -9.57 1.50 6.10
C ILE A 29 -9.73 1.11 4.64
N ILE A 30 -8.99 0.13 4.19
CA ILE A 30 -9.11 -0.35 2.82
C ILE A 30 -9.18 -1.87 2.82
N ASN A 31 -9.81 -2.41 1.80
CA ASN A 31 -9.79 -3.83 1.56
C ASN A 31 -8.69 -4.10 0.54
N ALA A 32 -7.53 -4.54 1.04
CA ALA A 32 -6.35 -4.66 0.19
C ALA A 32 -6.55 -5.64 -0.95
N TYR A 33 -7.29 -6.71 -0.70
CA TYR A 33 -7.45 -7.74 -1.72
C TYR A 33 -8.39 -7.31 -2.84
N SER A 34 -9.34 -6.42 -2.57
CA SER A 34 -10.27 -6.00 -3.61
C SER A 34 -9.71 -4.92 -4.51
N ILE A 35 -8.54 -4.39 -4.22
CA ILE A 35 -7.90 -3.42 -5.11
C ILE A 35 -7.41 -4.10 -6.38
N PHE A 36 -7.13 -5.39 -6.29
CA PHE A 36 -6.58 -6.16 -7.40
C PHE A 36 -7.58 -7.18 -7.92
N ASP A 37 -7.28 -7.76 -9.06
CA ASP A 37 -8.07 -8.86 -9.63
C ASP A 37 -8.12 -10.04 -8.68
N ASP A 38 -9.17 -10.84 -8.82
CA ASP A 38 -9.28 -12.08 -8.06
C ASP A 38 -8.10 -13.01 -8.30
N ASN A 39 -7.51 -12.93 -9.48
CA ASN A 39 -6.37 -13.78 -9.82
C ASN A 39 -5.04 -13.26 -9.34
N TYR A 40 -5.04 -12.08 -8.74
CA TYR A 40 -3.78 -11.50 -8.28
C TYR A 40 -3.20 -12.35 -7.14
N ASP A 41 -1.88 -12.45 -7.13
CA ASP A 41 -1.20 -13.27 -6.12
C ASP A 41 -1.26 -12.58 -4.76
N LYS A 42 -2.03 -13.15 -3.85
CA LYS A 42 -2.20 -12.57 -2.53
C LYS A 42 -0.91 -12.56 -1.71
N ASN A 43 0.03 -13.44 -2.04
CA ASN A 43 1.33 -13.41 -1.39
C ASN A 43 2.09 -12.12 -1.72
N LEU A 44 1.88 -11.58 -2.91
CA LEU A 44 2.49 -10.29 -3.26
C LEU A 44 1.92 -9.17 -2.40
N ILE A 45 0.63 -9.24 -2.11
CA ILE A 45 0.00 -8.24 -1.26
C ILE A 45 0.58 -8.31 0.15
N ILE A 46 0.76 -9.51 0.66
CA ILE A 46 1.34 -9.69 1.99
C ILE A 46 2.78 -9.19 2.03
N LYS A 47 3.56 -9.53 1.01
CA LYS A 47 4.95 -9.07 0.94
C LYS A 47 5.02 -7.56 0.79
N ALA A 48 4.10 -6.98 0.04
CA ALA A 48 4.04 -5.54 -0.11
C ALA A 48 3.72 -4.86 1.22
N SER A 49 2.84 -5.44 2.03
CA SER A 49 2.53 -4.86 3.32
C SER A 49 3.76 -4.86 4.23
N LYS A 50 4.54 -5.94 4.21
CA LYS A 50 5.78 -5.97 4.97
C LYS A 50 6.75 -4.91 4.48
N TYR A 51 6.85 -4.73 3.17
CA TYR A 51 7.71 -3.71 2.59
C TYR A 51 7.32 -2.33 3.10
N LEU A 52 6.02 -2.04 3.13
CA LEU A 52 5.54 -0.73 3.57
C LEU A 52 5.85 -0.48 5.04
N ILE A 53 5.71 -1.51 5.86
CA ILE A 53 6.03 -1.40 7.29
C ILE A 53 7.53 -1.18 7.48
N ASP A 54 8.34 -1.95 6.77
CA ASP A 54 9.79 -1.87 6.89
C ASP A 54 10.33 -0.51 6.46
N LYS A 55 9.71 0.09 5.46
CA LYS A 55 10.10 1.42 4.99
C LYS A 55 9.50 2.53 5.82
N LYS A 56 8.64 2.18 6.76
CA LYS A 56 7.95 3.13 7.63
C LYS A 56 7.06 4.10 6.84
N TYR A 57 6.50 3.61 5.76
CA TYR A 57 5.56 4.38 4.95
C TYR A 57 4.18 4.36 5.56
N VAL A 58 3.91 3.41 6.42
CA VAL A 58 2.64 3.31 7.12
C VAL A 58 2.90 3.11 8.61
N ASP A 59 1.96 3.57 9.40
CA ASP A 59 1.95 3.31 10.82
C ASP A 59 1.63 1.83 11.04
N SER A 60 2.10 1.27 12.13
CA SER A 60 1.80 -0.12 12.43
C SER A 60 0.30 -0.27 12.64
N GLY A 61 -0.25 -1.28 12.05
CA GLY A 61 -1.66 -1.52 12.13
C GLY A 61 -1.93 -2.90 11.60
N SER A 62 -3.15 -3.13 11.19
CA SER A 62 -3.54 -4.42 10.65
C SER A 62 -3.28 -4.46 9.16
N LEU A 63 -2.12 -4.94 8.77
CA LEU A 63 -1.75 -4.96 7.37
C LEU A 63 -1.57 -6.35 6.79
N ALA A 64 -1.61 -7.38 7.63
CA ALA A 64 -1.33 -8.72 7.15
C ALA A 64 -2.57 -9.44 6.65
N THR A 65 -3.72 -8.79 6.72
CA THR A 65 -4.97 -9.41 6.33
C THR A 65 -5.58 -8.65 5.18
N GLU A 66 -6.72 -9.10 4.77
CA GLU A 66 -7.46 -8.52 3.68
C GLU A 66 -7.88 -7.06 3.98
N LYS A 67 -8.24 -6.79 5.22
CA LYS A 67 -8.71 -5.47 5.61
C LYS A 67 -7.62 -4.70 6.35
N TRP A 68 -7.23 -3.61 5.80
CA TRP A 68 -6.15 -2.79 6.37
C TRP A 68 -6.74 -1.62 7.15
N THR A 69 -6.20 -1.39 8.34
CA THR A 69 -6.57 -0.25 9.16
C THR A 69 -5.28 0.38 9.64
N THR A 70 -4.87 1.45 9.00
CA THR A 70 -3.58 2.06 9.30
C THR A 70 -3.58 3.52 8.88
N SER A 71 -2.53 4.23 9.27
CA SER A 71 -2.33 5.62 8.89
C SER A 71 -1.11 5.71 7.99
N ILE A 72 -1.17 6.60 7.01
CA ILE A 72 -0.03 6.87 6.16
C ILE A 72 0.89 7.82 6.93
N THR A 73 2.19 7.59 6.84
CA THR A 73 3.18 8.43 7.51
C THR A 73 3.67 9.52 6.55
N ALA A 74 4.44 10.47 7.09
CA ALA A 74 5.06 11.48 6.25
C ALA A 74 5.94 10.84 5.19
N ASN A 75 6.67 9.80 5.55
CA ASN A 75 7.49 9.07 4.57
C ASN A 75 6.64 8.47 3.47
N GLY A 76 5.49 7.94 3.83
CA GLY A 76 4.57 7.36 2.85
C GLY A 76 4.01 8.42 1.93
N ILE A 77 3.63 9.55 2.47
CA ILE A 77 3.12 10.67 1.68
C ILE A 77 4.18 11.10 0.67
N ASP A 78 5.40 11.28 1.16
CA ASP A 78 6.50 11.71 0.29
C ASP A 78 6.73 10.72 -0.85
N TRP A 79 6.67 9.43 -0.54
CA TRP A 79 6.89 8.41 -1.55
C TRP A 79 5.83 8.44 -2.64
N VAL A 80 4.57 8.51 -2.23
CA VAL A 80 3.47 8.53 -3.20
C VAL A 80 3.57 9.77 -4.08
N GLU A 81 3.79 10.93 -3.48
CA GLU A 81 3.86 12.16 -4.23
C GLU A 81 5.07 12.21 -5.14
N GLU A 82 6.20 11.67 -4.70
CA GLU A 82 7.38 11.60 -5.55
C GLU A 82 7.15 10.70 -6.75
N CYS A 83 6.48 9.57 -6.55
CA CYS A 83 6.19 8.68 -7.66
C CYS A 83 5.28 9.32 -8.69
N HIS A 84 4.39 10.18 -8.26
CA HIS A 84 3.45 10.84 -9.19
C HIS A 84 4.01 12.10 -9.81
N LYS A 85 5.04 12.66 -9.22
CA LYS A 85 5.64 13.89 -9.69
C LYS A 85 6.29 13.75 -11.06
N THR A 86 6.75 12.56 -11.38
CA THR A 86 7.46 12.32 -12.62
C THR A 86 6.54 11.93 -13.78
N LEU A 87 5.27 11.89 -13.55
CA LEU A 87 4.31 11.51 -14.59
C LEU A 87 3.88 12.68 -15.50
#